data_441efb472a9f7609f48c0184ab2c3a87
#
_entry.id   441efb472a9f7609f48c0184ab2c3a87
#
_cell.length_a   1.000
_cell.length_b   1.000
_cell.length_c   1.000
_cell.angle_alpha   90.00
_cell.angle_beta   90.00
_cell.angle_gamma   90.00
#
_symmetry.space_group_name_H-M   'P 1'
#
loop_
_entity.id
_entity.type
_entity.pdbx_description
1 polymer ?
#
loop_
_entity_poly.entity_id
_entity_poly.type
_entity_poly.pdbx_seq_one_letter_code
_entity_poly.pdbx_strand_id
1 'polypeptide(L)'
;DDLVVMQSDAQGIYRLMAASLCRPSDWRLEEKLGKTMAEVHGPIPRLNADMGPQIDRFFTRLPLDRFVQRFNWSLMPHSQYLSRDEWALTASSDTLWYRAERQSLRRLPVTGATAFTIPAHICPLAALKQCDGALESLWAAVDAAPHDLRHYKGLDILEPVIAKWRCENHAK
;
A
#
# COMPACT_ATOMS: atom_id res chain seq x y z
N ASP A 1 12.34 -2.92 -5.94
CA ASP A 1 11.42 -3.50 -4.95
C ASP A 1 11.79 -2.99 -3.56
N ASP A 2 10.78 -2.70 -2.74
CA ASP A 2 11.01 -2.40 -1.34
C ASP A 2 11.23 -3.71 -0.57
N LEU A 3 12.21 -3.71 0.31
CA LEU A 3 12.54 -4.84 1.17
C LEU A 3 12.56 -4.35 2.63
N VAL A 4 11.84 -5.05 3.49
CA VAL A 4 11.74 -4.74 4.92
C VAL A 4 12.02 -6.01 5.74
N VAL A 5 12.74 -5.86 6.84
CA VAL A 5 13.00 -6.92 7.81
C VAL A 5 12.36 -6.56 9.14
N MET A 6 11.45 -7.42 9.59
CA MET A 6 10.81 -7.34 10.90
C MET A 6 11.37 -8.43 11.80
N GLN A 7 11.67 -8.08 13.04
CA GLN A 7 12.13 -9.05 14.04
C GLN A 7 11.44 -8.81 15.38
N SER A 8 11.10 -9.89 16.07
CA SER A 8 10.55 -9.80 17.42
C SER A 8 11.63 -9.46 18.45
N ASP A 9 11.29 -8.60 19.38
CA ASP A 9 12.07 -8.38 20.60
C ASP A 9 11.87 -9.51 21.63
N ALA A 10 12.48 -9.39 22.80
CA ALA A 10 12.38 -10.37 23.87
C ALA A 10 10.96 -10.56 24.42
N GLN A 11 10.06 -9.60 24.19
CA GLN A 11 8.66 -9.63 24.55
C GLN A 11 7.77 -10.21 23.46
N GLY A 12 8.34 -10.59 22.30
CA GLY A 12 7.60 -11.10 21.15
C GLY A 12 6.97 -10.03 20.28
N ILE A 13 7.29 -8.75 20.49
CA ILE A 13 6.77 -7.61 19.72
C ILE A 13 7.63 -7.40 18.47
N TYR A 14 7.01 -7.41 17.30
CA TYR A 14 7.73 -7.23 16.03
C TYR A 14 8.06 -5.76 15.78
N ARG A 15 9.34 -5.51 15.43
CA ARG A 15 9.88 -4.18 15.11
C ARG A 15 10.51 -4.17 13.73
N LEU A 16 10.45 -3.02 13.06
CA LEU A 16 11.14 -2.78 11.80
C LEU A 16 12.64 -2.59 12.09
N MET A 17 13.45 -3.57 11.72
CA MET A 17 14.88 -3.60 12.05
C MET A 17 15.78 -3.14 10.91
N ALA A 18 15.37 -3.35 9.67
CA ALA A 18 16.08 -2.90 8.49
C ALA A 18 15.12 -2.74 7.32
N ALA A 19 15.41 -1.82 6.41
CA ALA A 19 14.72 -1.74 5.13
C ALA A 19 15.61 -1.12 4.04
N SER A 20 15.29 -1.46 2.80
CA SER A 20 15.76 -0.79 1.60
C SER A 20 14.52 -0.41 0.80
N LEU A 21 14.26 0.89 0.67
CA LEU A 21 13.05 1.41 0.05
C LEU A 21 13.40 2.11 -1.25
N CYS A 22 12.74 1.71 -2.32
CA CYS A 22 12.89 2.29 -3.65
C CYS A 22 11.73 3.22 -4.00
N ARG A 23 10.52 2.89 -3.52
CA ARG A 23 9.29 3.63 -3.82
C ARG A 23 8.31 3.61 -2.63
N PRO A 24 8.68 4.18 -1.49
CA PRO A 24 7.78 4.25 -0.34
C PRO A 24 6.55 5.12 -0.66
N SER A 25 5.41 4.77 -0.07
CA SER A 25 4.19 5.57 -0.18
C SER A 25 4.08 6.48 1.05
N ASP A 26 4.36 7.76 0.90
CA ASP A 26 4.15 8.81 1.91
C ASP A 26 4.74 8.50 3.31
N TRP A 27 5.87 7.77 3.39
CA TRP A 27 6.55 7.54 4.66
C TRP A 27 8.07 7.50 4.51
N ARG A 28 8.76 7.86 5.57
CA ARG A 28 10.22 7.94 5.61
C ARG A 28 10.76 6.83 6.51
N LEU A 29 11.79 6.14 6.02
CA LEU A 29 12.39 5.00 6.74
C LEU A 29 12.93 5.44 8.11
N GLU A 30 13.57 6.60 8.17
CA GLU A 30 14.19 7.15 9.39
C GLU A 30 13.17 7.30 10.52
N GLU A 31 11.90 7.56 10.18
CA GLU A 31 10.81 7.72 11.14
C GLU A 31 10.24 6.39 11.63
N LYS A 32 10.52 5.30 10.91
CA LYS A 32 9.90 3.97 11.14
C LYS A 32 10.88 2.94 11.70
N LEU A 33 12.18 3.16 11.55
CA LEU A 33 13.19 2.21 12.01
C LEU A 33 13.10 2.03 13.54
N GLY A 34 13.12 0.77 14.01
CA GLY A 34 12.97 0.42 15.43
C GLY A 34 11.51 0.46 15.94
N LYS A 35 10.57 0.98 15.16
CA LYS A 35 9.16 1.08 15.54
C LYS A 35 8.46 -0.28 15.48
N THR A 36 7.46 -0.44 16.34
CA THR A 36 6.56 -1.59 16.31
C THR A 36 5.66 -1.55 15.08
N MET A 37 5.05 -2.68 14.74
CA MET A 37 4.07 -2.74 13.65
C MET A 37 2.91 -1.76 13.85
N ALA A 38 2.43 -1.61 15.08
CA ALA A 38 1.39 -0.65 15.41
C ALA A 38 1.81 0.80 15.13
N GLU A 39 3.03 1.18 15.49
CA GLU A 39 3.58 2.52 15.25
C GLU A 39 3.88 2.76 13.76
N VAL A 40 4.38 1.75 13.03
CA VAL A 40 4.62 1.82 11.59
C VAL A 40 3.31 2.08 10.83
N HIS A 41 2.24 1.38 11.23
CA HIS A 41 0.92 1.47 10.62
C HIS A 41 -0.01 2.51 11.27
N GLY A 42 0.50 3.31 12.22
CA GLY A 42 -0.29 4.35 12.90
C GLY A 42 -1.12 5.25 11.98
N PRO A 43 -0.60 5.68 10.81
CA PRO A 43 -1.36 6.48 9.86
C PRO A 43 -2.51 5.75 9.16
N ILE A 44 -2.54 4.39 9.18
CA ILE A 44 -3.61 3.63 8.51
C ILE A 44 -4.86 3.62 9.39
N PRO A 45 -5.99 4.17 8.91
CA PRO A 45 -7.21 4.26 9.70
C PRO A 45 -7.66 2.89 10.23
N ARG A 46 -8.08 2.86 11.49
CA ARG A 46 -8.65 1.68 12.18
C ARG A 46 -7.76 0.44 12.28
N LEU A 47 -6.63 0.37 11.55
CA LEU A 47 -5.83 -0.86 11.51
C LEU A 47 -5.38 -1.29 12.91
N ASN A 48 -4.89 -0.37 13.73
CA ASN A 48 -4.42 -0.69 15.09
C ASN A 48 -5.57 -1.03 16.05
N ALA A 49 -6.72 -0.37 15.91
CA ALA A 49 -7.89 -0.65 16.76
C ALA A 49 -8.48 -2.03 16.44
N ASP A 50 -8.59 -2.35 15.16
CA ASP A 50 -9.28 -3.56 14.70
C ASP A 50 -8.35 -4.78 14.68
N MET A 51 -7.07 -4.59 14.41
CA MET A 51 -6.13 -5.67 14.10
C MET A 51 -4.81 -5.64 14.89
N GLY A 52 -4.53 -4.62 15.70
CA GLY A 52 -3.25 -4.46 16.38
C GLY A 52 -2.75 -5.74 17.08
N PRO A 53 -3.51 -6.33 18.02
CA PRO A 53 -3.12 -7.57 18.68
C PRO A 53 -3.06 -8.80 17.77
N GLN A 54 -3.76 -8.76 16.63
CA GLN A 54 -3.78 -9.86 15.68
C GLN A 54 -2.56 -9.83 14.76
N ILE A 55 -1.98 -8.65 14.52
CA ILE A 55 -0.80 -8.49 13.67
C ILE A 55 0.41 -9.21 14.27
N ASP A 56 0.72 -9.01 15.54
CA ASP A 56 1.84 -9.70 16.19
C ASP A 56 1.63 -11.22 16.22
N ARG A 57 0.39 -11.68 16.48
CA ARG A 57 0.04 -13.11 16.39
C ARG A 57 0.21 -13.65 14.97
N PHE A 58 -0.14 -12.86 13.96
CA PHE A 58 0.05 -13.24 12.56
C PHE A 58 1.53 -13.44 12.24
N PHE A 59 2.40 -12.50 12.61
CA PHE A 59 3.84 -12.61 12.39
C PHE A 59 4.43 -13.83 13.12
N THR A 60 4.03 -14.06 14.36
CA THR A 60 4.48 -15.22 15.15
C THR A 60 4.07 -16.55 14.53
N ARG A 61 2.93 -16.59 13.83
CA ARG A 61 2.38 -17.80 13.20
C ARG A 61 2.71 -17.94 11.73
N LEU A 62 3.51 -17.03 11.15
CA LEU A 62 3.95 -17.17 9.77
C LEU A 62 4.67 -18.51 9.58
N PRO A 63 4.28 -19.31 8.57
CA PRO A 63 4.92 -20.59 8.29
C PRO A 63 6.36 -20.40 7.81
N LEU A 64 7.22 -21.36 8.12
CA LEU A 64 8.64 -21.35 7.68
C LEU A 64 8.83 -21.86 6.25
N ASP A 65 7.92 -22.72 5.79
CA ASP A 65 8.00 -23.45 4.53
C ASP A 65 7.38 -22.73 3.33
N ARG A 66 6.59 -21.69 3.59
CA ARG A 66 5.87 -20.93 2.55
C ARG A 66 5.83 -19.45 2.87
N PHE A 67 5.52 -18.65 1.87
CA PHE A 67 5.27 -17.21 2.02
C PHE A 67 3.77 -16.92 1.99
N VAL A 68 3.39 -15.80 2.60
CA VAL A 68 2.03 -15.25 2.54
C VAL A 68 2.05 -14.05 1.61
N GLN A 69 1.06 -13.93 0.76
CA GLN A 69 0.92 -12.79 -0.16
C GLN A 69 -0.39 -12.05 0.07
N ARG A 70 -0.32 -10.75 -0.13
CA ARG A 70 -1.49 -9.88 -0.29
C ARG A 70 -1.21 -8.84 -1.35
N PHE A 71 -2.28 -8.18 -1.81
CA PHE A 71 -2.17 -7.09 -2.76
C PHE A 71 -2.71 -5.80 -2.14
N ASN A 72 -2.09 -4.70 -2.50
CA ASN A 72 -2.58 -3.37 -2.22
C ASN A 72 -2.60 -2.56 -3.52
N TRP A 73 -3.41 -1.52 -3.57
CA TRP A 73 -3.52 -0.65 -4.73
C TRP A 73 -3.63 0.81 -4.32
N SER A 74 -3.25 1.70 -5.21
CA SER A 74 -3.49 3.13 -5.11
C SER A 74 -3.66 3.75 -6.50
N LEU A 75 -4.32 4.91 -6.54
CA LEU A 75 -4.30 5.81 -7.68
C LEU A 75 -3.29 6.91 -7.41
N MET A 76 -2.64 7.37 -8.47
CA MET A 76 -1.61 8.41 -8.42
C MET A 76 -1.81 9.38 -9.57
N PRO A 77 -1.52 10.68 -9.39
CA PRO A 77 -1.59 11.66 -10.48
C PRO A 77 -0.40 11.54 -11.45
N HIS A 78 0.69 10.88 -11.04
CA HIS A 78 1.92 10.74 -11.82
C HIS A 78 2.54 9.36 -11.65
N SER A 79 3.40 8.95 -12.60
CA SER A 79 4.23 7.74 -12.51
C SER A 79 5.38 7.86 -11.49
N GLN A 80 5.71 9.08 -11.10
CA GLN A 80 6.77 9.39 -10.14
C GLN A 80 6.18 9.66 -8.76
N TYR A 81 7.00 9.47 -7.72
CA TYR A 81 6.63 9.86 -6.37
C TYR A 81 6.56 11.39 -6.27
N LEU A 82 5.42 11.86 -5.80
CA LEU A 82 5.17 13.26 -5.44
C LEU A 82 4.52 13.30 -4.07
N SER A 83 4.75 14.36 -3.32
CA SER A 83 4.04 14.60 -2.06
C SER A 83 2.55 14.86 -2.30
N ARG A 84 1.73 14.68 -1.27
CA ARG A 84 0.28 14.93 -1.36
C ARG A 84 -0.06 16.37 -1.73
N ASP A 85 0.74 17.34 -1.29
CA ASP A 85 0.55 18.75 -1.62
C ASP A 85 0.76 19.00 -3.13
N GLU A 86 1.75 18.30 -3.73
CA GLU A 86 2.01 18.38 -5.16
C GLU A 86 0.89 17.71 -5.98
N TRP A 87 0.20 16.71 -5.44
CA TRP A 87 -0.90 16.05 -6.11
C TRP A 87 -2.03 17.03 -6.45
N ALA A 88 -2.43 17.87 -5.50
CA ALA A 88 -3.50 18.85 -5.69
C ALA A 88 -3.20 19.84 -6.82
N LEU A 89 -1.92 20.15 -7.05
CA LEU A 89 -1.49 21.12 -8.04
C LEU A 89 -1.34 20.54 -9.44
N THR A 90 -1.09 19.22 -9.56
CA THR A 90 -0.62 18.60 -10.80
C THR A 90 -1.52 17.48 -11.33
N ALA A 91 -2.54 17.09 -10.57
CA ALA A 91 -3.45 16.02 -10.96
C ALA A 91 -4.27 16.38 -12.21
N SER A 92 -4.31 15.47 -13.18
CA SER A 92 -5.07 15.59 -14.42
C SER A 92 -5.64 14.21 -14.82
N SER A 93 -6.77 14.18 -15.50
CA SER A 93 -7.36 12.93 -16.00
C SER A 93 -6.42 12.16 -16.93
N ASP A 94 -5.63 12.87 -17.73
CA ASP A 94 -4.69 12.27 -18.68
C ASP A 94 -3.47 11.65 -17.99
N THR A 95 -3.22 12.01 -16.73
CA THR A 95 -2.04 11.59 -15.97
C THR A 95 -2.36 10.64 -14.82
N LEU A 96 -3.58 10.08 -14.75
CA LEU A 96 -3.91 9.09 -13.73
C LEU A 96 -3.18 7.78 -13.97
N TRP A 97 -2.54 7.30 -12.90
CA TRP A 97 -1.79 6.06 -12.85
C TRP A 97 -2.37 5.11 -11.81
N TYR A 98 -2.30 3.84 -12.11
CA TYR A 98 -2.61 2.74 -11.20
C TYR A 98 -1.32 2.16 -10.66
N ARG A 99 -1.25 1.99 -9.34
CA ARG A 99 -0.15 1.35 -8.64
C ARG A 99 -0.68 0.11 -7.93
N ALA A 100 -0.13 -1.05 -8.24
CA ALA A 100 -0.37 -2.29 -7.54
C ALA A 100 0.88 -2.72 -6.78
N GLU A 101 0.72 -3.10 -5.54
CA GLU A 101 1.76 -3.68 -4.71
C GLU A 101 1.47 -5.15 -4.49
N ARG A 102 2.39 -6.01 -4.86
CA ARG A 102 2.39 -7.40 -4.42
C ARG A 102 3.23 -7.51 -3.17
N GLN A 103 2.61 -7.69 -2.04
CA GLN A 103 3.25 -7.75 -0.73
C GLN A 103 3.43 -9.21 -0.32
N SER A 104 4.70 -9.64 -0.13
CA SER A 104 5.02 -11.02 0.26
C SER A 104 5.77 -11.03 1.58
N LEU A 105 5.33 -11.88 2.51
CA LEU A 105 5.94 -12.07 3.81
C LEU A 105 6.44 -13.51 3.95
N ARG A 106 7.67 -13.66 4.41
CA ARG A 106 8.28 -14.95 4.68
C ARG A 106 9.04 -14.92 5.99
N ARG A 107 8.78 -15.88 6.85
CA ARG A 107 9.59 -16.09 8.05
C ARG A 107 10.91 -16.78 7.69
N LEU A 108 12.02 -16.23 8.17
CA LEU A 108 13.36 -16.74 7.92
C LEU A 108 13.67 -17.85 8.95
N PRO A 109 14.09 -19.06 8.50
CA PRO A 109 14.18 -20.21 9.38
C PRO A 109 15.30 -20.11 10.43
N VAL A 110 16.38 -19.39 10.11
CA VAL A 110 17.56 -19.30 11.01
C VAL A 110 17.37 -18.23 12.09
N THR A 111 16.88 -17.06 11.69
CA THR A 111 16.79 -15.88 12.60
C THR A 111 15.41 -15.72 13.22
N GLY A 112 14.37 -16.35 12.66
CA GLY A 112 12.98 -16.10 13.02
C GLY A 112 12.45 -14.73 12.56
N ALA A 113 13.29 -13.90 11.96
CA ALA A 113 12.87 -12.61 11.39
C ALA A 113 11.89 -12.84 10.23
N THR A 114 11.08 -11.84 9.93
CA THR A 114 10.20 -11.84 8.76
C THR A 114 10.75 -10.92 7.70
N ALA A 115 11.04 -11.46 6.53
CA ALA A 115 11.32 -10.68 5.33
C ALA A 115 9.98 -10.28 4.68
N PHE A 116 9.84 -8.99 4.36
CA PHE A 116 8.69 -8.43 3.68
C PHE A 116 9.15 -7.73 2.41
N THR A 117 8.64 -8.16 1.26
CA THR A 117 8.98 -7.59 -0.05
C THR A 117 7.75 -6.94 -0.67
N ILE A 118 7.95 -5.78 -1.32
CA ILE A 118 6.88 -4.98 -1.91
C ILE A 118 7.29 -4.57 -3.32
N PRO A 119 7.23 -5.49 -4.31
CA PRO A 119 7.27 -5.08 -5.71
C PRO A 119 6.07 -4.19 -6.04
N ALA A 120 6.34 -2.99 -6.53
CA ALA A 120 5.32 -2.06 -6.98
C ALA A 120 5.30 -2.00 -8.50
N HIS A 121 4.13 -2.27 -9.07
CA HIS A 121 3.86 -2.16 -10.50
C HIS A 121 3.04 -0.90 -10.75
N ILE A 122 3.51 -0.04 -11.65
CA ILE A 122 2.87 1.23 -11.98
C ILE A 122 2.59 1.26 -13.48
N CYS A 123 1.35 1.56 -13.84
CA CYS A 123 0.94 1.73 -15.23
C CYS A 123 -0.06 2.88 -15.38
N PRO A 124 -0.19 3.47 -16.58
CA PRO A 124 -1.28 4.39 -16.85
C PRO A 124 -2.63 3.72 -16.52
N LEU A 125 -3.56 4.45 -15.90
CA LEU A 125 -4.86 3.89 -15.52
C LEU A 125 -5.59 3.27 -16.73
N ALA A 126 -5.43 3.88 -17.91
CA ALA A 126 -6.02 3.38 -19.15
C ALA A 126 -5.53 1.96 -19.54
N ALA A 127 -4.36 1.52 -19.07
CA ALA A 127 -3.86 0.18 -19.36
C ALA A 127 -4.74 -0.92 -18.72
N LEU A 128 -5.49 -0.61 -17.66
CA LEU A 128 -6.42 -1.57 -17.05
C LEU A 128 -7.58 -1.97 -17.98
N LYS A 129 -7.86 -1.18 -19.03
CA LYS A 129 -8.84 -1.57 -20.07
C LYS A 129 -8.47 -2.84 -20.82
N GLN A 130 -7.19 -3.22 -20.81
CA GLN A 130 -6.67 -4.43 -21.45
C GLN A 130 -6.86 -5.69 -20.58
N CYS A 131 -7.33 -5.52 -19.34
CA CYS A 131 -7.53 -6.60 -18.38
C CYS A 131 -9.03 -6.68 -18.06
N ASP A 132 -9.67 -7.79 -18.42
CA ASP A 132 -11.10 -7.99 -18.23
C ASP A 132 -11.54 -7.80 -16.78
N GLY A 133 -12.53 -6.93 -16.55
CA GLY A 133 -13.08 -6.63 -15.23
C GLY A 133 -12.18 -5.84 -14.27
N ALA A 134 -10.97 -5.43 -14.69
CA ALA A 134 -10.04 -4.77 -13.79
C ALA A 134 -10.50 -3.35 -13.41
N LEU A 135 -10.99 -2.59 -14.37
CA LEU A 135 -11.52 -1.24 -14.13
C LEU A 135 -12.78 -1.28 -13.27
N GLU A 136 -13.71 -2.17 -13.57
CA GLU A 136 -14.94 -2.36 -12.82
C GLU A 136 -14.63 -2.73 -11.36
N SER A 137 -13.70 -3.64 -11.14
CA SER A 137 -13.24 -4.04 -9.81
C SER A 137 -12.57 -2.88 -9.06
N LEU A 138 -11.74 -2.08 -9.75
CA LEU A 138 -11.11 -0.89 -9.18
C LEU A 138 -12.17 0.13 -8.77
N TRP A 139 -13.13 0.43 -9.64
CA TRP A 139 -14.16 1.42 -9.35
C TRP A 139 -15.08 0.97 -8.22
N ALA A 140 -15.44 -0.31 -8.18
CA ALA A 140 -16.17 -0.87 -7.06
C ALA A 140 -15.41 -0.70 -5.74
N ALA A 141 -14.10 -0.91 -5.73
CA ALA A 141 -13.25 -0.71 -4.55
C ALA A 141 -13.11 0.77 -4.16
N VAL A 142 -13.02 1.68 -5.13
CA VAL A 142 -13.00 3.15 -4.89
C VAL A 142 -14.32 3.61 -4.28
N ASP A 143 -15.44 3.14 -4.83
CA ASP A 143 -16.77 3.56 -4.41
C ASP A 143 -17.17 2.99 -3.03
N ALA A 144 -16.71 1.76 -2.72
CA ALA A 144 -16.91 1.12 -1.43
C ALA A 144 -15.95 1.60 -0.32
N ALA A 145 -14.92 2.37 -0.65
CA ALA A 145 -13.93 2.82 0.32
C ALA A 145 -14.55 3.78 1.33
N PRO A 146 -14.49 3.52 2.65
CA PRO A 146 -14.97 4.43 3.68
C PRO A 146 -14.15 5.72 3.69
N HIS A 147 -14.75 6.79 4.22
CA HIS A 147 -14.19 8.15 4.16
C HIS A 147 -12.74 8.24 4.66
N ASP A 148 -12.42 7.61 5.79
CA ASP A 148 -11.08 7.59 6.37
C ASP A 148 -10.06 6.88 5.47
N LEU A 149 -10.46 5.79 4.80
CA LEU A 149 -9.60 5.10 3.83
C LEU A 149 -9.43 5.91 2.54
N ARG A 150 -10.48 6.62 2.10
CA ARG A 150 -10.39 7.54 0.95
C ARG A 150 -9.38 8.63 1.21
N HIS A 151 -9.44 9.25 2.39
CA HIS A 151 -8.48 10.27 2.82
C HIS A 151 -7.05 9.70 2.90
N TYR A 152 -6.88 8.56 3.55
CA TYR A 152 -5.58 7.88 3.65
C TYR A 152 -4.97 7.56 2.28
N LYS A 153 -5.78 7.13 1.31
CA LYS A 153 -5.32 6.84 -0.07
C LYS A 153 -5.21 8.08 -0.96
N GLY A 154 -5.62 9.27 -0.49
CA GLY A 154 -5.65 10.51 -1.26
C GLY A 154 -6.70 10.52 -2.36
N LEU A 155 -7.74 9.67 -2.24
CA LEU A 155 -8.81 9.62 -3.23
C LEU A 155 -9.69 10.87 -3.20
N ASP A 156 -9.79 11.54 -2.08
CA ASP A 156 -10.45 12.84 -1.91
C ASP A 156 -9.77 13.94 -2.72
N ILE A 157 -8.44 13.97 -2.74
CA ILE A 157 -7.65 14.90 -3.57
C ILE A 157 -7.89 14.60 -5.07
N LEU A 158 -7.96 13.32 -5.41
CA LEU A 158 -8.12 12.88 -6.80
C LEU A 158 -9.57 12.83 -7.29
N GLU A 159 -10.56 13.07 -6.43
CA GLU A 159 -11.99 12.92 -6.77
C GLU A 159 -12.40 13.67 -8.05
N PRO A 160 -12.04 14.97 -8.24
CA PRO A 160 -12.42 15.69 -9.46
C PRO A 160 -11.81 15.06 -10.72
N VAL A 161 -10.57 14.55 -10.60
CA VAL A 161 -9.83 13.96 -11.71
C VAL A 161 -10.39 12.58 -12.04
N ILE A 162 -10.74 11.79 -11.02
CA ILE A 162 -11.40 10.49 -11.16
C ILE A 162 -12.75 10.64 -11.85
N ALA A 163 -13.57 11.60 -11.39
CA ALA A 163 -14.88 11.86 -11.99
C ALA A 163 -14.77 12.24 -13.47
N LYS A 164 -13.85 13.13 -13.80
CA LYS A 164 -13.56 13.50 -15.20
C LYS A 164 -13.10 12.29 -16.02
N TRP A 165 -12.15 11.51 -15.51
CA TRP A 165 -11.64 10.32 -16.20
C TRP A 165 -12.75 9.29 -16.48
N ARG A 166 -13.63 9.06 -15.51
CA ARG A 166 -14.80 8.19 -15.68
C ARG A 166 -15.70 8.68 -16.80
N CYS A 167 -16.08 9.97 -16.81
CA CYS A 167 -16.91 10.55 -17.86
C CYS A 167 -16.28 10.37 -19.26
N GLU A 168 -15.00 10.65 -19.41
CA GLU A 168 -14.28 10.56 -20.68
C GLU A 168 -14.10 9.12 -21.18
N ASN A 169 -14.15 8.13 -20.29
CA ASN A 169 -13.83 6.74 -20.59
C ASN A 169 -15.01 5.76 -20.46
N HIS A 170 -16.19 6.21 -20.02
CA HIS A 170 -17.43 5.43 -20.02
C HIS A 170 -18.10 5.35 -21.41
N ALA A 171 -17.71 6.17 -22.34
CA ALA A 171 -18.36 6.30 -23.65
C ALA A 171 -17.68 5.49 -24.79
N LYS A 172 -16.86 4.51 -24.44
CA LYS A 172 -16.18 3.68 -25.47
C LYS A 172 -16.27 2.20 -25.16
#